data_3debc29bb6f082e9584a9894c1a0a67a
#
_entry.id   3debc29bb6f082e9584a9894c1a0a67a
#
_cell.length_a   1.000
_cell.length_b   1.000
_cell.length_c   1.000
_cell.angle_alpha   90.00
_cell.angle_beta   90.00
_cell.angle_gamma   90.00
#
_symmetry.space_group_name_H-M   'P 1'
#
loop_
_entity.id
_entity.type
_entity.pdbx_description
1 polymer ?
#
loop_
_entity_poly.entity_id
_entity_poly.type
_entity_poly.pdbx_seq_one_letter_code
_entity_poly.pdbx_strand_id
1 'polypeptide(L)'
;METVRFDQLDLYPQVLRAIAEMGFEEATPIQSQAIPVVMSGVDVIGQAQTGTGKTASFGIPVLHKVDPNNKKTQVIILSPTRELAIQVADEIRKLAKYMHGVKILPVYGGQEISRQIKALKGGAQIIIGTPGRVMDHLRRKTIRCEAVNTIVLDEADEMLNMGFREDIETILEYIPEEGRQTVLFSATMPKPILDITKKYQHDAVTIKVVKKELTVPNIEQYYYDVKRKDKIEVLTRLLDYYNPKLSLVFCNTKRMVDELTEELQGRGYFAEGLHGDMKQTQRDRVMRGFRTGKTEILIATDVAARGIDVDDVEAVFNYDIPQDDEYYVHRIGRTGRAGRTGRAFTFVKGKEVYKLKDIMRYCKTKIVAMPIPSTDDVAQIKAEKVMEEIGRIIDEENLKDTIDIIEKQINESDYTAMDIAAAFLKQALGQINLDNDRDDSFDFDNTGAEEGMVRLFINIGKKDRVKPGDILGAVAGESGMPGKLVGAIDMYDKYTFVEVPREYGKEVLEAMKNAKIKGRSVNMEPAIQK
;
A
#
# COMPACT_ATOMS: atom_id res chain seq x y z
N MET A 1 2.42 -2.26 30.24
CA MET A 1 3.88 -2.33 30.29
C MET A 1 4.32 -0.95 30.74
N GLU A 2 5.13 -0.86 31.78
CA GLU A 2 5.60 0.42 32.30
C GLU A 2 6.50 1.09 31.27
N THR A 3 6.16 2.32 30.90
CA THR A 3 7.02 3.21 30.13
C THR A 3 7.94 3.92 31.11
N VAL A 4 9.19 4.11 30.72
CA VAL A 4 10.20 4.80 31.52
C VAL A 4 10.53 6.11 30.81
N ARG A 5 10.67 7.20 31.58
CA ARG A 5 11.12 8.47 31.00
C ARG A 5 12.59 8.37 30.58
N PHE A 6 12.97 9.02 29.49
CA PHE A 6 14.36 8.99 29.01
C PHE A 6 15.37 9.60 30.02
N ASP A 7 14.94 10.55 30.85
CA ASP A 7 15.77 11.13 31.88
C ASP A 7 16.07 10.20 33.08
N GLN A 8 15.34 9.07 33.17
CA GLN A 8 15.58 8.01 34.15
C GLN A 8 16.55 6.92 33.63
N LEU A 9 16.88 6.98 32.36
CA LEU A 9 17.89 6.12 31.75
C LEU A 9 19.26 6.81 31.90
N ASP A 10 20.30 6.03 32.21
CA ASP A 10 21.69 6.56 32.38
C ASP A 10 22.26 6.91 30.99
N LEU A 11 21.80 8.02 30.41
CA LEU A 11 22.16 8.45 29.06
C LEU A 11 23.07 9.68 29.10
N TYR A 12 23.98 9.79 28.12
CA TYR A 12 24.81 10.99 27.97
C TYR A 12 23.95 12.26 27.85
N PRO A 13 24.31 13.37 28.54
CA PRO A 13 23.56 14.62 28.51
C PRO A 13 23.33 15.13 27.07
N GLN A 14 24.29 14.91 26.17
CA GLN A 14 24.20 15.29 24.76
C GLN A 14 23.07 14.53 24.03
N VAL A 15 22.92 13.23 24.32
CA VAL A 15 21.88 12.37 23.75
C VAL A 15 20.52 12.74 24.35
N LEU A 16 20.42 12.93 25.66
CA LEU A 16 19.19 13.39 26.33
C LEU A 16 18.69 14.71 25.74
N ARG A 17 19.60 15.67 25.52
CA ARG A 17 19.25 16.95 24.89
C ARG A 17 18.70 16.77 23.49
N ALA A 18 19.29 15.87 22.69
CA ALA A 18 18.81 15.58 21.35
C ALA A 18 17.42 14.93 21.36
N ILE A 19 17.19 13.99 22.28
CA ILE A 19 15.90 13.31 22.47
C ILE A 19 14.81 14.32 22.86
N ALA A 20 15.08 15.22 23.80
CA ALA A 20 14.15 16.27 24.22
C ALA A 20 13.79 17.21 23.06
N GLU A 21 14.77 17.60 22.24
CA GLU A 21 14.53 18.45 21.05
C GLU A 21 13.71 17.71 19.97
N MET A 22 13.80 16.38 19.89
CA MET A 22 12.96 15.56 19.02
C MET A 22 11.52 15.40 19.55
N GLY A 23 11.21 15.94 20.73
CA GLY A 23 9.89 15.88 21.36
C GLY A 23 9.56 14.54 22.02
N PHE A 24 10.57 13.73 22.34
CA PHE A 24 10.36 12.45 23.01
C PHE A 24 10.56 12.61 24.54
N GLU A 25 9.50 12.33 25.30
CA GLU A 25 9.53 12.38 26.77
C GLU A 25 9.63 10.99 27.38
N GLU A 26 8.83 10.04 26.88
CA GLU A 26 8.76 8.67 27.38
C GLU A 26 9.30 7.68 26.35
N ALA A 27 10.05 6.72 26.85
CA ALA A 27 10.53 5.60 26.04
C ALA A 27 9.40 4.63 25.73
N THR A 28 9.31 4.19 24.49
CA THR A 28 8.36 3.13 24.10
C THR A 28 8.68 1.81 24.84
N PRO A 29 7.76 0.86 24.90
CA PRO A 29 8.00 -0.42 25.60
C PRO A 29 9.24 -1.18 25.11
N ILE A 30 9.57 -1.12 23.81
CA ILE A 30 10.80 -1.75 23.29
C ILE A 30 12.05 -0.96 23.70
N GLN A 31 11.98 0.36 23.70
CA GLN A 31 13.07 1.23 24.11
C GLN A 31 13.38 1.08 25.60
N SER A 32 12.34 1.10 26.46
CA SER A 32 12.49 0.95 27.92
C SER A 32 13.19 -0.36 28.30
N GLN A 33 12.93 -1.43 27.56
CA GLN A 33 13.53 -2.74 27.84
C GLN A 33 14.89 -2.92 27.14
N ALA A 34 15.02 -2.48 25.88
CA ALA A 34 16.20 -2.79 25.09
C ALA A 34 17.38 -1.85 25.37
N ILE A 35 17.14 -0.54 25.60
CA ILE A 35 18.24 0.40 25.82
C ILE A 35 19.16 -0.04 26.96
N PRO A 36 18.67 -0.34 28.17
CA PRO A 36 19.55 -0.76 29.28
C PRO A 36 20.32 -2.05 29.00
N VAL A 37 19.64 -3.03 28.37
CA VAL A 37 20.23 -4.33 28.05
C VAL A 37 21.31 -4.20 26.97
N VAL A 38 21.07 -3.44 25.90
CA VAL A 38 22.09 -3.20 24.85
C VAL A 38 23.27 -2.40 25.43
N MET A 39 23.02 -1.44 26.32
CA MET A 39 24.08 -0.68 27.00
C MET A 39 24.98 -1.57 27.88
N SER A 40 24.43 -2.61 28.51
CA SER A 40 25.22 -3.53 29.34
C SER A 40 26.23 -4.38 28.55
N GLY A 41 26.12 -4.41 27.21
CA GLY A 41 27.09 -5.10 26.34
C GLY A 41 26.74 -6.54 26.01
N VAL A 42 25.65 -7.08 26.53
CA VAL A 42 25.20 -8.44 26.20
C VAL A 42 24.53 -8.50 24.84
N ASP A 43 24.52 -9.65 24.21
CA ASP A 43 23.81 -9.86 22.96
C ASP A 43 22.31 -9.77 23.16
N VAL A 44 21.61 -9.22 22.16
CA VAL A 44 20.17 -8.94 22.27
C VAL A 44 19.40 -9.44 21.05
N ILE A 45 18.27 -10.07 21.31
CA ILE A 45 17.25 -10.40 20.32
C ILE A 45 16.02 -9.54 20.64
N GLY A 46 15.78 -8.50 19.85
CA GLY A 46 14.61 -7.65 19.96
C GLY A 46 13.51 -8.06 19.00
N GLN A 47 12.41 -8.64 19.49
CA GLN A 47 11.25 -8.93 18.66
C GLN A 47 10.21 -7.83 18.80
N ALA A 48 10.12 -6.97 17.78
CA ALA A 48 9.18 -5.85 17.73
C ALA A 48 8.83 -5.45 16.29
N GLN A 49 7.61 -4.96 16.09
CA GLN A 49 7.12 -4.50 14.78
C GLN A 49 7.80 -3.18 14.33
N THR A 50 7.68 -2.85 13.05
CA THR A 50 8.09 -1.53 12.52
C THR A 50 7.28 -0.40 13.17
N GLY A 51 7.89 0.77 13.33
CA GLY A 51 7.23 1.93 13.95
C GLY A 51 7.12 1.89 15.48
N THR A 52 7.74 0.93 16.16
CA THR A 52 7.77 0.84 17.63
C THR A 52 8.92 1.61 18.28
N GLY A 53 9.79 2.26 17.49
CA GLY A 53 10.96 2.97 17.99
C GLY A 53 12.23 2.11 18.09
N LYS A 54 12.35 1.02 17.29
CA LYS A 54 13.53 0.13 17.28
C LYS A 54 14.83 0.87 17.03
N THR A 55 14.86 1.84 16.12
CA THR A 55 16.08 2.58 15.77
C THR A 55 16.71 3.24 17.00
N ALA A 56 15.91 3.91 17.84
CA ALA A 56 16.42 4.49 19.07
C ALA A 56 16.84 3.43 20.10
N SER A 57 16.19 2.23 20.08
CA SER A 57 16.51 1.13 21.01
C SER A 57 17.94 0.59 20.84
N PHE A 58 18.51 0.64 19.63
CA PHE A 58 19.91 0.30 19.41
C PHE A 58 20.79 1.54 19.14
N GLY A 59 20.24 2.58 18.52
CA GLY A 59 20.98 3.78 18.15
C GLY A 59 21.52 4.54 19.38
N ILE A 60 20.72 4.69 20.43
CA ILE A 60 21.14 5.32 21.68
C ILE A 60 22.31 4.55 22.33
N PRO A 61 22.20 3.23 22.59
CA PRO A 61 23.31 2.45 23.13
C PRO A 61 24.57 2.45 22.25
N VAL A 62 24.41 2.38 20.93
CA VAL A 62 25.53 2.48 19.99
C VAL A 62 26.30 3.77 20.15
N LEU A 63 25.60 4.92 20.30
CA LEU A 63 26.24 6.22 20.54
C LEU A 63 27.00 6.28 21.87
N HIS A 64 26.55 5.56 22.88
CA HIS A 64 27.25 5.45 24.17
C HIS A 64 28.54 4.64 24.10
N LYS A 65 28.65 3.68 23.15
CA LYS A 65 29.82 2.81 23.01
C LYS A 65 30.89 3.35 22.07
N VAL A 66 30.57 4.32 21.25
CA VAL A 66 31.49 4.87 20.26
C VAL A 66 32.48 5.84 20.92
N ASP A 67 33.78 5.60 20.70
CA ASP A 67 34.83 6.55 21.01
C ASP A 67 35.00 7.54 19.83
N PRO A 68 34.66 8.83 20.01
CA PRO A 68 34.78 9.84 18.96
C PRO A 68 36.21 10.09 18.51
N ASN A 69 37.22 9.82 19.36
CA ASN A 69 38.63 10.02 19.08
C ASN A 69 39.22 8.90 18.20
N ASN A 70 38.62 7.73 18.21
CA ASN A 70 39.03 6.65 17.36
C ASN A 70 38.30 6.72 16.00
N LYS A 71 39.02 7.07 14.96
CA LYS A 71 38.47 7.22 13.59
C LYS A 71 38.17 5.90 12.87
N LYS A 72 38.51 4.74 13.47
CA LYS A 72 38.19 3.44 12.89
C LYS A 72 36.70 3.14 13.00
N THR A 73 36.21 2.24 12.15
CA THR A 73 34.84 1.73 12.24
C THR A 73 34.70 0.88 13.49
N GLN A 74 33.72 1.22 14.33
CA GLN A 74 33.46 0.59 15.63
C GLN A 74 32.11 -0.14 15.61
N VAL A 75 31.18 0.34 14.77
CA VAL A 75 29.83 -0.20 14.68
C VAL A 75 29.42 -0.40 13.23
N ILE A 76 28.82 -1.55 12.94
CA ILE A 76 28.17 -1.84 11.67
C ILE A 76 26.70 -2.14 11.93
N ILE A 77 25.82 -1.47 11.21
CA ILE A 77 24.36 -1.68 11.24
C ILE A 77 23.96 -2.15 9.85
N LEU A 78 23.35 -3.32 9.76
CA LEU A 78 22.81 -3.86 8.50
C LEU A 78 21.30 -3.60 8.44
N SER A 79 20.86 -3.13 7.28
CA SER A 79 19.45 -2.87 6.97
C SER A 79 19.09 -3.46 5.60
N PRO A 80 17.86 -3.95 5.38
CA PRO A 80 17.47 -4.64 4.15
C PRO A 80 17.49 -3.76 2.91
N THR A 81 17.15 -2.48 3.05
CA THR A 81 17.01 -1.56 1.92
C THR A 81 17.85 -0.31 2.10
N ARG A 82 18.11 0.37 0.98
CA ARG A 82 18.86 1.63 0.92
C ARG A 82 18.13 2.73 1.67
N GLU A 83 16.82 2.78 1.47
CA GLU A 83 15.93 3.77 2.06
C GLU A 83 15.97 3.65 3.59
N LEU A 84 15.87 2.43 4.13
CA LEU A 84 15.96 2.20 5.58
C LEU A 84 17.38 2.52 6.11
N ALA A 85 18.43 2.15 5.38
CA ALA A 85 19.79 2.49 5.81
C ALA A 85 20.02 4.01 5.89
N ILE A 86 19.44 4.79 4.97
CA ILE A 86 19.49 6.26 5.00
C ILE A 86 18.67 6.78 6.20
N GLN A 87 17.46 6.26 6.38
CA GLN A 87 16.58 6.66 7.49
C GLN A 87 17.24 6.41 8.84
N VAL A 88 17.76 5.20 9.07
CA VAL A 88 18.50 4.85 10.30
C VAL A 88 19.69 5.76 10.51
N ALA A 89 20.44 6.10 9.43
CA ALA A 89 21.56 7.03 9.51
C ALA A 89 21.11 8.43 9.93
N ASP A 90 19.99 8.91 9.40
CA ASP A 90 19.48 10.25 9.71
C ASP A 90 18.91 10.30 11.13
N GLU A 91 18.24 9.25 11.61
CA GLU A 91 17.78 9.14 13.01
C GLU A 91 18.95 9.14 13.99
N ILE A 92 20.00 8.33 13.74
CA ILE A 92 21.17 8.29 14.60
C ILE A 92 21.93 9.63 14.55
N ARG A 93 21.99 10.32 13.41
CA ARG A 93 22.55 11.68 13.32
C ARG A 93 21.77 12.68 14.15
N LYS A 94 20.44 12.62 14.17
CA LYS A 94 19.60 13.45 15.04
C LYS A 94 19.91 13.19 16.51
N LEU A 95 20.00 11.93 16.93
CA LEU A 95 20.38 11.54 18.28
C LEU A 95 21.81 11.99 18.66
N ALA A 96 22.74 11.97 17.70
CA ALA A 96 24.13 12.39 17.87
C ALA A 96 24.35 13.92 17.69
N LYS A 97 23.29 14.72 17.52
CA LYS A 97 23.38 16.15 17.15
C LYS A 97 24.37 16.95 18.02
N TYR A 98 24.47 16.64 19.27
CA TYR A 98 25.33 17.34 20.25
C TYR A 98 26.62 16.57 20.59
N MET A 99 26.88 15.44 19.89
CA MET A 99 28.10 14.66 20.06
C MET A 99 29.13 15.04 18.99
N HIS A 100 30.22 15.72 19.42
CA HIS A 100 31.29 16.10 18.49
C HIS A 100 32.19 14.92 18.12
N GLY A 101 32.63 14.86 16.87
CA GLY A 101 33.59 13.85 16.39
C GLY A 101 32.99 12.53 15.92
N VAL A 102 31.73 12.24 16.20
CA VAL A 102 31.06 11.03 15.72
C VAL A 102 30.62 11.18 14.26
N LYS A 103 31.09 10.28 13.41
CA LYS A 103 30.71 10.24 11.99
C LYS A 103 29.91 8.99 11.68
N ILE A 104 28.74 9.20 11.09
CA ILE A 104 27.77 8.19 10.70
C ILE A 104 27.69 8.18 9.18
N LEU A 105 28.01 7.03 8.55
CA LEU A 105 28.09 6.89 7.11
C LEU A 105 27.14 5.81 6.61
N PRO A 106 26.12 6.17 5.80
CA PRO A 106 25.32 5.18 5.11
C PRO A 106 26.08 4.65 3.87
N VAL A 107 26.10 3.31 3.69
CA VAL A 107 26.73 2.62 2.56
C VAL A 107 25.72 1.67 1.90
N TYR A 108 25.34 1.95 0.66
CA TYR A 108 24.30 1.20 -0.05
C TYR A 108 24.56 1.17 -1.55
N GLY A 109 23.93 0.22 -2.24
CA GLY A 109 24.05 0.07 -3.68
C GLY A 109 23.37 1.19 -4.46
N GLY A 110 23.77 1.39 -5.74
CA GLY A 110 23.20 2.41 -6.63
C GLY A 110 23.83 3.81 -6.52
N GLN A 111 24.61 4.05 -5.47
CA GLN A 111 25.50 5.20 -5.39
C GLN A 111 26.89 4.82 -5.91
N GLU A 112 27.60 5.78 -6.50
CA GLU A 112 28.97 5.60 -6.97
C GLU A 112 29.89 5.22 -5.80
N ILE A 113 30.55 4.07 -5.91
CA ILE A 113 31.35 3.51 -4.83
C ILE A 113 32.55 4.38 -4.44
N SER A 114 33.13 5.11 -5.40
CA SER A 114 34.25 6.04 -5.18
C SER A 114 33.93 7.12 -4.14
N ARG A 115 32.69 7.62 -4.11
CA ARG A 115 32.23 8.59 -3.11
C ARG A 115 32.22 7.99 -1.71
N GLN A 116 31.73 6.75 -1.59
CA GLN A 116 31.69 6.03 -0.31
C GLN A 116 33.12 5.71 0.17
N ILE A 117 34.02 5.28 -0.73
CA ILE A 117 35.43 5.04 -0.41
C ILE A 117 36.11 6.33 0.10
N LYS A 118 35.87 7.47 -0.55
CA LYS A 118 36.39 8.76 -0.09
C LYS A 118 35.90 9.13 1.30
N ALA A 119 34.62 8.91 1.58
CA ALA A 119 34.02 9.16 2.90
C ALA A 119 34.60 8.22 3.97
N LEU A 120 34.76 6.93 3.68
CA LEU A 120 35.37 5.93 4.58
C LEU A 120 36.83 6.26 4.91
N LYS A 121 37.63 6.75 3.95
CA LYS A 121 38.99 7.22 4.19
C LYS A 121 39.04 8.41 5.17
N GLY A 122 38.00 9.22 5.21
CA GLY A 122 37.84 10.31 6.18
C GLY A 122 37.53 9.86 7.62
N GLY A 123 37.38 8.55 7.83
CA GLY A 123 36.98 7.92 9.09
C GLY A 123 35.46 7.97 9.28
N ALA A 124 34.88 6.85 9.69
CA ALA A 124 33.49 6.74 10.10
C ALA A 124 33.38 5.67 11.19
N GLN A 125 32.95 6.07 12.37
CA GLN A 125 32.80 5.18 13.51
C GLN A 125 31.59 4.27 13.36
N ILE A 126 30.51 4.76 12.78
CA ILE A 126 29.27 4.03 12.57
C ILE A 126 29.00 3.92 11.08
N ILE A 127 28.92 2.69 10.59
CA ILE A 127 28.52 2.38 9.22
C ILE A 127 27.13 1.76 9.25
N ILE A 128 26.23 2.25 8.40
CA ILE A 128 24.89 1.70 8.23
C ILE A 128 24.74 1.30 6.77
N GLY A 129 24.44 0.04 6.49
CA GLY A 129 24.45 -0.37 5.10
C GLY A 129 23.58 -1.55 4.75
N THR A 130 23.37 -1.71 3.42
CA THR A 130 22.78 -2.93 2.87
C THR A 130 23.84 -4.03 2.78
N PRO A 131 23.50 -5.31 3.09
CA PRO A 131 24.47 -6.39 3.17
C PRO A 131 25.40 -6.48 1.95
N GLY A 132 24.86 -6.55 0.74
CA GLY A 132 25.67 -6.67 -0.49
C GLY A 132 26.65 -5.52 -0.71
N ARG A 133 26.36 -4.27 -0.31
CA ARG A 133 27.29 -3.14 -0.44
C ARG A 133 28.34 -3.15 0.67
N VAL A 134 27.99 -3.54 1.88
CA VAL A 134 28.95 -3.74 2.96
C VAL A 134 29.95 -4.83 2.56
N MET A 135 29.49 -5.96 2.03
CA MET A 135 30.30 -7.02 1.46
C MET A 135 31.28 -6.53 0.36
N ASP A 136 30.80 -5.69 -0.56
CA ASP A 136 31.65 -5.10 -1.62
C ASP A 136 32.80 -4.26 -1.01
N HIS A 137 32.52 -3.49 0.03
CA HIS A 137 33.53 -2.71 0.75
C HIS A 137 34.50 -3.59 1.56
N LEU A 138 34.03 -4.68 2.16
CA LEU A 138 34.88 -5.63 2.90
C LEU A 138 35.84 -6.36 1.94
N ARG A 139 35.34 -6.87 0.82
CA ARG A 139 36.16 -7.51 -0.23
C ARG A 139 37.23 -6.56 -0.78
N ARG A 140 36.92 -5.26 -0.91
CA ARG A 140 37.85 -4.20 -1.33
C ARG A 140 38.74 -3.70 -0.18
N LYS A 141 38.60 -4.21 1.03
CA LYS A 141 39.32 -3.77 2.23
C LYS A 141 39.19 -2.25 2.51
N THR A 142 38.10 -1.65 2.07
CA THR A 142 37.80 -0.23 2.31
C THR A 142 37.02 -0.01 3.61
N ILE A 143 36.30 -1.02 4.09
CA ILE A 143 35.87 -1.18 5.49
C ILE A 143 36.81 -2.16 6.16
N ARG A 144 37.29 -1.82 7.34
CA ARG A 144 38.16 -2.64 8.17
C ARG A 144 37.45 -2.92 9.49
N CYS A 145 37.42 -4.18 9.89
CA CYS A 145 36.62 -4.65 11.03
C CYS A 145 37.40 -4.81 12.33
N GLU A 146 38.72 -4.52 12.35
CA GLU A 146 39.58 -4.81 13.53
C GLU A 146 39.16 -4.07 14.80
N ALA A 147 38.42 -2.96 14.67
CA ALA A 147 37.93 -2.16 15.81
C ALA A 147 36.40 -2.25 15.95
N VAL A 148 35.73 -3.10 15.17
CA VAL A 148 34.28 -3.27 15.27
C VAL A 148 33.96 -4.11 16.50
N ASN A 149 33.27 -3.50 17.44
CA ASN A 149 32.82 -4.13 18.69
C ASN A 149 31.31 -4.35 18.77
N THR A 150 30.55 -3.78 17.84
CA THR A 150 29.09 -3.92 17.82
C THR A 150 28.58 -4.08 16.40
N ILE A 151 27.76 -5.11 16.19
CA ILE A 151 26.98 -5.28 14.95
C ILE A 151 25.50 -5.31 15.28
N VAL A 152 24.71 -4.59 14.49
CA VAL A 152 23.25 -4.56 14.59
C VAL A 152 22.66 -5.09 13.28
N LEU A 153 21.73 -6.04 13.40
CA LEU A 153 20.92 -6.55 12.30
C LEU A 153 19.51 -5.99 12.46
N ASP A 154 19.14 -4.98 11.68
CA ASP A 154 17.81 -4.37 11.72
C ASP A 154 16.92 -4.94 10.62
N GLU A 155 15.67 -5.27 10.96
CA GLU A 155 14.75 -6.02 10.09
C GLU A 155 15.41 -7.29 9.51
N ALA A 156 15.97 -8.13 10.39
CA ALA A 156 16.74 -9.31 10.00
C ALA A 156 15.91 -10.31 9.17
N ASP A 157 14.64 -10.52 9.52
CA ASP A 157 13.69 -11.32 8.75
C ASP A 157 13.57 -10.85 7.31
N GLU A 158 13.47 -9.54 7.11
CA GLU A 158 13.38 -8.94 5.79
C GLU A 158 14.68 -9.12 4.98
N MET A 159 15.83 -9.00 5.61
CA MET A 159 17.10 -9.27 4.94
C MET A 159 17.19 -10.72 4.45
N LEU A 160 16.71 -11.68 5.25
CA LEU A 160 16.68 -13.09 4.86
C LEU A 160 15.67 -13.36 3.73
N ASN A 161 14.50 -12.75 3.79
CA ASN A 161 13.48 -12.85 2.72
C ASN A 161 13.99 -12.29 1.39
N MET A 162 14.93 -11.34 1.43
CA MET A 162 15.62 -10.79 0.25
C MET A 162 16.81 -11.62 -0.21
N GLY A 163 17.14 -12.73 0.46
CA GLY A 163 18.22 -13.63 0.09
C GLY A 163 19.61 -13.21 0.60
N PHE A 164 19.72 -12.26 1.53
CA PHE A 164 21.00 -11.78 2.07
C PHE A 164 21.61 -12.67 3.17
N ARG A 165 21.11 -13.90 3.34
CA ARG A 165 21.61 -14.80 4.40
C ARG A 165 23.12 -15.00 4.34
N GLU A 166 23.64 -15.38 3.17
CA GLU A 166 25.07 -15.65 2.97
C GLU A 166 25.91 -14.38 3.18
N ASP A 167 25.43 -13.23 2.70
CA ASP A 167 26.12 -11.95 2.90
C ASP A 167 26.21 -11.61 4.39
N ILE A 168 25.11 -11.79 5.16
CA ILE A 168 25.08 -11.52 6.60
C ILE A 168 26.05 -12.43 7.34
N GLU A 169 26.00 -13.74 7.09
CA GLU A 169 26.88 -14.72 7.73
C GLU A 169 28.34 -14.37 7.42
N THR A 170 28.66 -14.07 6.18
CA THR A 170 30.02 -13.66 5.78
C THR A 170 30.46 -12.36 6.45
N ILE A 171 29.60 -11.33 6.56
CA ILE A 171 29.93 -10.08 7.27
C ILE A 171 30.24 -10.37 8.74
N LEU A 172 29.45 -11.22 9.39
CA LEU A 172 29.66 -11.62 10.79
C LEU A 172 31.01 -12.33 10.97
N GLU A 173 31.46 -13.14 10.00
CA GLU A 173 32.76 -13.80 10.01
C GLU A 173 33.96 -12.82 9.79
N TYR A 174 33.76 -11.68 9.14
CA TYR A 174 34.78 -10.63 9.01
C TYR A 174 35.01 -9.84 10.30
N ILE A 175 34.06 -9.84 11.23
CA ILE A 175 34.14 -9.09 12.48
C ILE A 175 34.73 -9.99 13.55
N PRO A 176 35.78 -9.55 14.29
CA PRO A 176 36.30 -10.35 15.41
C PRO A 176 35.20 -10.77 16.38
N GLU A 177 35.25 -12.04 16.80
CA GLU A 177 34.23 -12.57 17.70
C GLU A 177 34.46 -12.11 19.14
N GLU A 178 35.73 -12.01 19.54
CA GLU A 178 36.13 -11.56 20.88
C GLU A 178 35.73 -10.11 21.13
N GLY A 179 34.90 -9.87 22.13
CA GLY A 179 34.41 -8.54 22.53
C GLY A 179 33.33 -7.97 21.60
N ARG A 180 32.84 -8.75 20.64
CA ARG A 180 31.74 -8.34 19.75
C ARG A 180 30.40 -8.49 20.45
N GLN A 181 29.61 -7.43 20.44
CA GLN A 181 28.18 -7.49 20.75
C GLN A 181 27.39 -7.63 19.45
N THR A 182 26.47 -8.60 19.39
CA THR A 182 25.53 -8.81 18.28
C THR A 182 24.11 -8.47 18.72
N VAL A 183 23.53 -7.45 18.13
CA VAL A 183 22.15 -7.00 18.40
C VAL A 183 21.29 -7.30 17.20
N LEU A 184 20.22 -8.06 17.37
CA LEU A 184 19.31 -8.44 16.30
C LEU A 184 17.91 -7.90 16.58
N PHE A 185 17.36 -7.13 15.66
CA PHE A 185 15.95 -6.71 15.66
C PHE A 185 15.20 -7.35 14.49
N SER A 186 14.05 -7.94 14.78
CA SER A 186 13.18 -8.60 13.79
C SER A 186 11.72 -8.48 14.21
N ALA A 187 10.82 -8.43 13.25
CA ALA A 187 9.39 -8.52 13.53
C ALA A 187 8.99 -9.98 13.81
N THR A 188 9.59 -10.91 13.08
CA THR A 188 9.33 -12.35 13.16
C THR A 188 10.58 -13.15 13.45
N MET A 189 10.40 -14.38 13.95
CA MET A 189 11.51 -15.26 14.34
C MET A 189 11.41 -16.62 13.62
N PRO A 190 11.48 -16.65 12.27
CA PRO A 190 11.48 -17.89 11.53
C PRO A 190 12.78 -18.69 11.80
N LYS A 191 12.74 -19.98 11.47
CA LYS A 191 13.88 -20.88 11.71
C LYS A 191 15.23 -20.35 11.22
N PRO A 192 15.35 -19.73 10.01
CA PRO A 192 16.62 -19.18 9.56
C PRO A 192 17.19 -18.05 10.46
N ILE A 193 16.32 -17.23 11.05
CA ILE A 193 16.74 -16.20 12.04
C ILE A 193 17.28 -16.89 13.30
N LEU A 194 16.55 -17.89 13.82
CA LEU A 194 16.98 -18.65 14.99
C LEU A 194 18.31 -19.37 14.76
N ASP A 195 18.58 -19.81 13.54
CA ASP A 195 19.87 -20.43 13.19
C ASP A 195 21.01 -19.41 13.26
N ILE A 196 20.81 -18.18 12.76
CA ILE A 196 21.79 -17.08 12.84
C ILE A 196 22.03 -16.71 14.32
N THR A 197 20.97 -16.55 15.13
CA THR A 197 21.13 -16.20 16.54
C THR A 197 21.93 -17.27 17.29
N LYS A 198 21.65 -18.55 17.07
CA LYS A 198 22.38 -19.65 17.70
C LYS A 198 23.86 -19.74 17.31
N LYS A 199 24.19 -19.33 16.06
CA LYS A 199 25.56 -19.41 15.55
C LYS A 199 26.43 -18.21 15.95
N TYR A 200 25.85 -17.01 16.03
CA TYR A 200 26.59 -15.76 16.11
C TYR A 200 26.29 -14.90 17.34
N GLN A 201 25.41 -15.35 18.23
CA GLN A 201 25.11 -14.67 19.50
C GLN A 201 25.42 -15.59 20.68
N HIS A 202 25.89 -14.99 21.78
CA HIS A 202 26.23 -15.68 23.01
C HIS A 202 25.33 -15.17 24.14
N ASP A 203 24.63 -16.08 24.82
CA ASP A 203 23.76 -15.79 25.97
C ASP A 203 22.81 -14.59 25.72
N ALA A 204 22.26 -14.51 24.52
CA ALA A 204 21.47 -13.38 24.07
C ALA A 204 20.20 -13.20 24.91
N VAL A 205 19.99 -11.99 25.40
CA VAL A 205 18.74 -11.61 26.08
C VAL A 205 17.64 -11.38 25.05
N THR A 206 16.57 -12.14 25.15
CA THR A 206 15.40 -11.98 24.27
C THR A 206 14.41 -10.98 24.86
N ILE A 207 14.18 -9.89 24.15
CA ILE A 207 13.19 -8.87 24.47
C ILE A 207 12.05 -8.97 23.48
N LYS A 208 10.87 -9.30 23.98
CA LYS A 208 9.70 -9.53 23.15
C LYS A 208 8.60 -8.53 23.49
N VAL A 209 8.45 -7.51 22.66
CA VAL A 209 7.34 -6.58 22.72
C VAL A 209 6.32 -6.96 21.66
N VAL A 210 5.49 -7.93 22.02
CA VAL A 210 4.36 -8.33 21.18
C VAL A 210 3.17 -7.48 21.59
N LYS A 211 2.68 -6.63 20.71
CA LYS A 211 1.30 -6.18 20.84
C LYS A 211 0.44 -7.44 20.76
N LYS A 212 -0.45 -7.65 21.73
CA LYS A 212 -1.38 -8.81 21.81
C LYS A 212 -2.18 -9.04 20.53
N GLU A 213 -2.19 -8.08 19.66
CA GLU A 213 -2.89 -8.10 18.38
C GLU A 213 -1.92 -7.66 17.28
N LEU A 214 -1.77 -8.48 16.23
CA LEU A 214 -1.10 -8.13 14.96
C LEU A 214 -1.88 -7.03 14.21
N THR A 215 -3.00 -6.60 14.76
CA THR A 215 -3.87 -5.56 14.23
C THR A 215 -3.28 -4.19 14.50
N VAL A 216 -3.23 -3.36 13.48
CA VAL A 216 -3.02 -1.93 13.61
C VAL A 216 -4.39 -1.34 13.98
N PRO A 217 -4.66 -1.01 15.25
CA PRO A 217 -6.02 -0.73 15.75
C PRO A 217 -6.69 0.48 15.09
N ASN A 218 -5.93 1.29 14.36
CA ASN A 218 -6.43 2.51 13.72
C ASN A 218 -6.58 2.38 12.19
N ILE A 219 -6.57 1.14 11.65
CA ILE A 219 -6.75 0.91 10.20
C ILE A 219 -8.07 0.22 9.94
N GLU A 220 -8.95 0.91 9.22
CA GLU A 220 -10.14 0.32 8.63
C GLU A 220 -9.74 -0.55 7.44
N GLN A 221 -10.20 -1.81 7.40
CA GLN A 221 -9.77 -2.78 6.42
C GLN A 221 -10.94 -3.31 5.62
N TYR A 222 -10.90 -3.12 4.31
CA TYR A 222 -11.95 -3.47 3.38
C TYR A 222 -11.43 -4.35 2.25
N TYR A 223 -12.29 -5.20 1.69
CA TYR A 223 -11.98 -5.92 0.46
C TYR A 223 -13.10 -5.82 -0.56
N TYR A 224 -12.72 -5.93 -1.83
CA TYR A 224 -13.60 -5.92 -2.98
C TYR A 224 -13.33 -7.15 -3.84
N ASP A 225 -14.39 -7.88 -4.23
CA ASP A 225 -14.26 -8.95 -5.23
C ASP A 225 -14.34 -8.32 -6.62
N VAL A 226 -13.19 -8.29 -7.32
CA VAL A 226 -13.02 -7.53 -8.55
C VAL A 226 -12.45 -8.43 -9.65
N LYS A 227 -13.10 -8.48 -10.80
CA LYS A 227 -12.52 -9.15 -11.97
C LYS A 227 -11.24 -8.43 -12.42
N ARG A 228 -10.28 -9.19 -12.97
CA ARG A 228 -8.97 -8.63 -13.35
C ARG A 228 -9.06 -7.42 -14.30
N LYS A 229 -9.97 -7.48 -15.27
CA LYS A 229 -10.19 -6.41 -16.26
C LYS A 229 -10.75 -5.12 -15.64
N ASP A 230 -11.43 -5.22 -14.51
CA ASP A 230 -12.15 -4.12 -13.87
C ASP A 230 -11.35 -3.50 -12.71
N LYS A 231 -10.17 -4.06 -12.36
CA LYS A 231 -9.37 -3.61 -11.20
C LYS A 231 -8.99 -2.13 -11.27
N ILE A 232 -8.59 -1.64 -12.45
CA ILE A 232 -8.20 -0.24 -12.61
C ILE A 232 -9.41 0.69 -12.44
N GLU A 233 -10.54 0.33 -13.00
CA GLU A 233 -11.78 1.08 -12.88
C GLU A 233 -12.24 1.18 -11.42
N VAL A 234 -12.20 0.04 -10.70
CA VAL A 234 -12.52 0.02 -9.27
C VAL A 234 -11.52 0.85 -8.47
N LEU A 235 -10.23 0.78 -8.79
CA LEU A 235 -9.21 1.59 -8.13
C LEU A 235 -9.48 3.08 -8.29
N THR A 236 -9.76 3.54 -9.52
CA THR A 236 -10.05 4.96 -9.78
C THR A 236 -11.33 5.43 -9.09
N ARG A 237 -12.39 4.60 -9.09
CA ARG A 237 -13.61 4.91 -8.32
C ARG A 237 -13.33 5.05 -6.82
N LEU A 238 -12.53 4.18 -6.24
CA LEU A 238 -12.17 4.26 -4.81
C LEU A 238 -11.28 5.46 -4.50
N LEU A 239 -10.33 5.80 -5.39
CA LEU A 239 -9.52 7.00 -5.27
C LEU A 239 -10.39 8.26 -5.30
N ASP A 240 -11.33 8.33 -6.23
CA ASP A 240 -12.24 9.45 -6.37
C ASP A 240 -13.25 9.54 -5.20
N TYR A 241 -13.78 8.38 -4.77
CA TYR A 241 -14.76 8.30 -3.69
C TYR A 241 -14.16 8.69 -2.32
N TYR A 242 -13.02 8.09 -1.94
CA TYR A 242 -12.39 8.35 -0.65
C TYR A 242 -11.44 9.55 -0.66
N ASN A 243 -10.96 9.95 -1.84
CA ASN A 243 -10.08 11.09 -2.09
C ASN A 243 -8.94 11.23 -1.07
N PRO A 244 -8.12 10.20 -0.87
CA PRO A 244 -7.02 10.27 0.08
C PRO A 244 -5.93 11.22 -0.43
N LYS A 245 -5.37 12.05 0.45
CA LYS A 245 -4.29 12.98 0.10
C LYS A 245 -3.06 12.26 -0.42
N LEU A 246 -2.69 11.16 0.24
CA LEU A 246 -1.60 10.30 -0.18
C LEU A 246 -2.04 8.84 -0.14
N SER A 247 -1.77 8.13 -1.22
CA SER A 247 -2.10 6.71 -1.39
C SER A 247 -0.89 5.89 -1.78
N LEU A 248 -0.81 4.67 -1.23
CA LEU A 248 0.18 3.68 -1.62
C LEU A 248 -0.52 2.46 -2.22
N VAL A 249 -0.20 2.14 -3.47
CA VAL A 249 -0.77 1.02 -4.22
C VAL A 249 0.26 -0.08 -4.38
N PHE A 250 -0.04 -1.28 -3.88
CA PHE A 250 0.85 -2.43 -3.94
C PHE A 250 0.53 -3.35 -5.11
N CYS A 251 1.54 -3.62 -5.94
CA CYS A 251 1.52 -4.60 -7.01
C CYS A 251 2.57 -5.69 -6.79
N ASN A 252 2.26 -6.93 -7.19
CA ASN A 252 3.18 -8.05 -6.99
C ASN A 252 4.35 -8.06 -7.99
N THR A 253 4.27 -7.36 -9.12
CA THR A 253 5.30 -7.35 -10.17
C THR A 253 5.68 -5.94 -10.61
N LYS A 254 6.95 -5.77 -11.01
CA LYS A 254 7.47 -4.51 -11.57
C LYS A 254 6.68 -4.06 -12.81
N ARG A 255 6.40 -5.01 -13.70
CA ARG A 255 5.64 -4.76 -14.92
C ARG A 255 4.24 -4.18 -14.62
N MET A 256 3.55 -4.73 -13.60
CA MET A 256 2.25 -4.20 -13.20
C MET A 256 2.37 -2.79 -12.60
N VAL A 257 3.48 -2.48 -11.90
CA VAL A 257 3.75 -1.12 -11.42
C VAL A 257 3.84 -0.14 -12.59
N ASP A 258 4.59 -0.49 -13.65
CA ASP A 258 4.75 0.37 -14.83
C ASP A 258 3.40 0.54 -15.56
N GLU A 259 2.72 -0.57 -15.89
CA GLU A 259 1.43 -0.57 -16.59
C GLU A 259 0.39 0.26 -15.83
N LEU A 260 0.27 0.06 -14.51
CA LEU A 260 -0.71 0.78 -13.69
C LEU A 260 -0.37 2.28 -13.55
N THR A 261 0.93 2.61 -13.50
CA THR A 261 1.40 4.00 -13.46
C THR A 261 1.01 4.74 -14.73
N GLU A 262 1.30 4.15 -15.90
CA GLU A 262 0.95 4.75 -17.19
C GLU A 262 -0.57 4.94 -17.34
N GLU A 263 -1.35 3.95 -16.92
CA GLU A 263 -2.81 4.02 -16.99
C GLU A 263 -3.41 5.11 -16.08
N LEU A 264 -2.93 5.23 -14.83
CA LEU A 264 -3.38 6.26 -13.91
C LEU A 264 -2.95 7.66 -14.36
N GLN A 265 -1.72 7.82 -14.87
CA GLN A 265 -1.25 9.09 -15.44
C GLN A 265 -2.07 9.48 -16.69
N GLY A 266 -2.38 8.51 -17.56
CA GLY A 266 -3.25 8.73 -18.73
C GLY A 266 -4.66 9.16 -18.37
N ARG A 267 -5.13 8.85 -17.17
CA ARG A 267 -6.43 9.28 -16.61
C ARG A 267 -6.34 10.59 -15.81
N GLY A 268 -5.15 11.22 -15.73
CA GLY A 268 -4.94 12.51 -15.08
C GLY A 268 -4.58 12.44 -13.59
N TYR A 269 -4.30 11.25 -13.04
CA TYR A 269 -3.86 11.13 -11.65
C TYR A 269 -2.36 11.44 -11.49
N PHE A 270 -1.98 12.10 -10.39
CA PHE A 270 -0.58 12.35 -10.02
C PHE A 270 0.05 11.09 -9.42
N ALA A 271 0.30 10.11 -10.27
CA ALA A 271 0.81 8.80 -9.92
C ALA A 271 2.27 8.62 -10.36
N GLU A 272 3.09 7.94 -9.55
CA GLU A 272 4.46 7.54 -9.89
C GLU A 272 4.72 6.11 -9.45
N GLY A 273 5.50 5.38 -10.27
CA GLY A 273 5.89 4.00 -9.98
C GLY A 273 7.20 3.92 -9.19
N LEU A 274 7.33 2.88 -8.34
CA LEU A 274 8.55 2.59 -7.58
C LEU A 274 8.84 1.09 -7.58
N HIS A 275 9.94 0.67 -8.23
CA HIS A 275 10.36 -0.72 -8.28
C HIS A 275 11.88 -0.87 -8.39
N GLY A 276 12.38 -2.11 -8.23
CA GLY A 276 13.81 -2.40 -8.10
C GLY A 276 14.67 -2.08 -9.33
N ASP A 277 14.10 -2.02 -10.54
CA ASP A 277 14.88 -1.77 -11.78
C ASP A 277 15.14 -0.28 -12.04
N MET A 278 14.52 0.61 -11.28
CA MET A 278 14.72 2.05 -11.40
C MET A 278 16.11 2.47 -10.92
N LYS A 279 16.70 3.44 -11.63
CA LYS A 279 17.93 4.09 -11.18
C LYS A 279 17.71 4.83 -9.87
N GLN A 280 18.75 4.89 -9.00
CA GLN A 280 18.62 5.53 -7.68
C GLN A 280 18.17 6.98 -7.77
N THR A 281 18.67 7.75 -8.71
CA THR A 281 18.28 9.15 -8.92
C THR A 281 16.79 9.31 -9.25
N GLN A 282 16.21 8.35 -9.96
CA GLN A 282 14.78 8.32 -10.25
C GLN A 282 13.98 7.99 -8.99
N ARG A 283 14.40 6.95 -8.23
CA ARG A 283 13.76 6.59 -6.95
C ARG A 283 13.76 7.76 -5.97
N ASP A 284 14.90 8.46 -5.83
CA ASP A 284 15.04 9.63 -4.96
C ASP A 284 14.11 10.77 -5.38
N ARG A 285 13.92 10.97 -6.70
CA ARG A 285 12.99 11.95 -7.25
C ARG A 285 11.54 11.59 -6.90
N VAL A 286 11.14 10.34 -7.17
CA VAL A 286 9.80 9.83 -6.88
C VAL A 286 9.48 9.94 -5.39
N MET A 287 10.39 9.48 -4.53
CA MET A 287 10.21 9.55 -3.08
C MET A 287 10.13 10.98 -2.55
N ARG A 288 10.89 11.90 -3.15
CA ARG A 288 10.79 13.34 -2.81
C ARG A 288 9.42 13.89 -3.23
N GLY A 289 8.96 13.57 -4.45
CA GLY A 289 7.64 13.96 -4.94
C GLY A 289 6.51 13.48 -4.02
N PHE A 290 6.59 12.23 -3.58
CA PHE A 290 5.60 11.63 -2.68
C PHE A 290 5.62 12.27 -1.29
N ARG A 291 6.80 12.51 -0.69
CA ARG A 291 6.91 13.20 0.62
C ARG A 291 6.41 14.65 0.60
N THR A 292 6.50 15.32 -0.53
CA THR A 292 6.06 16.73 -0.68
C THR A 292 4.61 16.86 -1.16
N GLY A 293 3.90 15.75 -1.37
CA GLY A 293 2.53 15.76 -1.89
C GLY A 293 2.40 16.11 -3.39
N LYS A 294 3.52 16.23 -4.10
CA LYS A 294 3.52 16.41 -5.57
C LYS A 294 3.04 15.15 -6.31
N THR A 295 3.35 13.99 -5.76
CA THR A 295 2.86 12.69 -6.18
C THR A 295 1.84 12.26 -5.13
N GLU A 296 0.61 12.07 -5.52
CA GLU A 296 -0.48 11.70 -4.61
C GLU A 296 -0.61 10.17 -4.49
N ILE A 297 -0.25 9.45 -5.56
CA ILE A 297 -0.38 8.01 -5.65
C ILE A 297 0.98 7.41 -5.95
N LEU A 298 1.51 6.64 -5.00
CA LEU A 298 2.73 5.86 -5.20
C LEU A 298 2.38 4.40 -5.46
N ILE A 299 2.77 3.88 -6.62
CA ILE A 299 2.56 2.48 -7.00
C ILE A 299 3.87 1.73 -6.80
N ALA A 300 3.87 0.67 -6.00
CA ALA A 300 5.13 0.01 -5.65
C ALA A 300 5.02 -1.51 -5.53
N THR A 301 6.15 -2.19 -5.70
CA THR A 301 6.32 -3.58 -5.25
C THR A 301 6.65 -3.61 -3.76
N ASP A 302 6.39 -4.75 -3.09
CA ASP A 302 6.71 -4.94 -1.67
C ASP A 302 8.16 -4.55 -1.33
N VAL A 303 9.11 -5.06 -2.12
CA VAL A 303 10.54 -4.79 -1.91
C VAL A 303 10.88 -3.30 -2.05
N ALA A 304 10.28 -2.61 -3.01
CA ALA A 304 10.55 -1.21 -3.24
C ALA A 304 9.87 -0.28 -2.23
N ALA A 305 8.74 -0.70 -1.69
CA ALA A 305 7.98 0.03 -0.68
C ALA A 305 8.53 -0.16 0.75
N ARG A 306 9.46 -1.09 0.94
CA ARG A 306 10.13 -1.28 2.26
C ARG A 306 10.93 -0.05 2.63
N GLY A 307 10.87 0.32 3.89
CA GLY A 307 11.58 1.50 4.38
C GLY A 307 11.00 2.83 3.92
N ILE A 308 9.84 2.85 3.26
CA ILE A 308 9.12 4.10 3.01
C ILE A 308 8.62 4.64 4.34
N ASP A 309 9.20 5.75 4.75
CA ASP A 309 8.77 6.52 5.90
C ASP A 309 8.11 7.81 5.42
N VAL A 310 6.80 7.72 5.31
CA VAL A 310 5.91 8.83 4.98
C VAL A 310 4.73 8.73 5.93
N ASP A 311 4.58 9.73 6.77
CA ASP A 311 3.61 9.69 7.88
C ASP A 311 2.17 10.00 7.45
N ASP A 312 1.98 10.57 6.27
CA ASP A 312 0.70 11.09 5.80
C ASP A 312 -0.03 10.16 4.80
N VAL A 313 0.34 8.87 4.72
CA VAL A 313 -0.38 7.91 3.86
C VAL A 313 -1.75 7.62 4.49
N GLU A 314 -2.81 8.09 3.85
CA GLU A 314 -4.19 7.92 4.32
C GLU A 314 -4.81 6.60 3.85
N ALA A 315 -4.40 6.12 2.65
CA ALA A 315 -4.94 4.91 2.07
C ALA A 315 -3.85 3.97 1.52
N VAL A 316 -4.03 2.69 1.77
CA VAL A 316 -3.23 1.61 1.18
C VAL A 316 -4.14 0.74 0.31
N PHE A 317 -3.76 0.54 -0.93
CA PHE A 317 -4.46 -0.34 -1.86
C PHE A 317 -3.60 -1.57 -2.14
N ASN A 318 -4.05 -2.75 -1.77
CA ASN A 318 -3.51 -4.00 -2.23
C ASN A 318 -4.16 -4.32 -3.58
N TYR A 319 -3.63 -3.75 -4.68
CA TYR A 319 -4.09 -4.02 -6.04
C TYR A 319 -3.95 -5.50 -6.40
N ASP A 320 -2.87 -6.10 -5.93
CA ASP A 320 -2.70 -7.55 -5.89
C ASP A 320 -2.59 -8.03 -4.44
N ILE A 321 -3.30 -9.11 -4.13
CA ILE A 321 -3.19 -9.74 -2.81
C ILE A 321 -1.74 -10.16 -2.55
N PRO A 322 -1.16 -9.89 -1.37
CA PRO A 322 0.22 -10.26 -1.07
C PRO A 322 0.43 -11.78 -1.12
N GLN A 323 1.64 -12.21 -1.48
CA GLN A 323 1.94 -13.64 -1.55
C GLN A 323 2.02 -14.31 -0.18
N ASP A 324 2.53 -13.59 0.82
CA ASP A 324 2.64 -14.06 2.20
C ASP A 324 1.78 -13.20 3.13
N ASP A 325 1.23 -13.83 4.17
CA ASP A 325 0.31 -13.18 5.12
C ASP A 325 0.99 -12.05 5.89
N GLU A 326 2.30 -12.17 6.14
CA GLU A 326 3.12 -11.19 6.82
C GLU A 326 3.26 -9.89 6.01
N TYR A 327 3.38 -9.99 4.68
CA TYR A 327 3.43 -8.80 3.81
C TYR A 327 2.16 -7.97 3.87
N TYR A 328 1.02 -8.59 4.14
CA TYR A 328 -0.21 -7.84 4.36
C TYR A 328 -0.07 -6.83 5.49
N VAL A 329 0.45 -7.26 6.65
CA VAL A 329 0.67 -6.38 7.81
C VAL A 329 1.67 -5.26 7.48
N HIS A 330 2.77 -5.60 6.78
CA HIS A 330 3.78 -4.62 6.37
C HIS A 330 3.26 -3.59 5.38
N ARG A 331 2.35 -3.99 4.48
CA ARG A 331 1.70 -3.09 3.52
C ARG A 331 0.75 -2.12 4.23
N ILE A 332 -0.19 -2.64 4.98
CA ILE A 332 -1.18 -1.79 5.66
C ILE A 332 -0.54 -0.93 6.76
N GLY A 333 0.55 -1.38 7.38
CA GLY A 333 1.33 -0.59 8.34
C GLY A 333 2.03 0.64 7.74
N ARG A 334 1.82 0.95 6.45
CA ARG A 334 2.23 2.23 5.85
C ARG A 334 1.21 3.33 6.09
N THR A 335 -0.01 3.01 6.50
CA THR A 335 -1.03 3.97 6.97
C THR A 335 -1.31 3.80 8.46
N GLY A 336 -2.10 4.65 9.06
CA GLY A 336 -2.47 4.59 10.49
C GLY A 336 -1.30 4.82 11.45
N ARG A 337 -0.25 5.54 11.05
CA ARG A 337 0.92 5.86 11.87
C ARG A 337 0.67 7.05 12.80
N ALA A 338 1.48 7.16 13.83
CA ALA A 338 1.47 8.29 14.79
C ALA A 338 0.08 8.58 15.40
N GLY A 339 -0.73 7.53 15.64
CA GLY A 339 -2.06 7.67 16.24
C GLY A 339 -3.17 8.12 15.28
N ARG A 340 -2.87 8.31 13.99
CA ARG A 340 -3.85 8.66 12.96
C ARG A 340 -4.66 7.44 12.53
N THR A 341 -5.83 7.66 11.96
CA THR A 341 -6.63 6.63 11.30
C THR A 341 -6.16 6.43 9.86
N GLY A 342 -6.29 5.21 9.35
CA GLY A 342 -5.94 4.88 7.97
C GLY A 342 -6.95 3.90 7.36
N ARG A 343 -6.91 3.74 6.05
CA ARG A 343 -7.75 2.78 5.31
C ARG A 343 -6.91 1.85 4.48
N ALA A 344 -7.29 0.58 4.46
CA ALA A 344 -6.67 -0.43 3.63
C ALA A 344 -7.73 -1.13 2.77
N PHE A 345 -7.51 -1.15 1.47
CA PHE A 345 -8.39 -1.73 0.48
C PHE A 345 -7.69 -2.91 -0.20
N THR A 346 -8.34 -4.05 -0.28
CA THR A 346 -7.73 -5.25 -0.87
C THR A 346 -8.61 -5.78 -2.00
N PHE A 347 -8.04 -5.90 -3.18
CA PHE A 347 -8.72 -6.51 -4.33
C PHE A 347 -8.47 -8.00 -4.35
N VAL A 348 -9.53 -8.77 -4.44
CA VAL A 348 -9.50 -10.23 -4.54
C VAL A 348 -10.30 -10.68 -5.75
N LYS A 349 -9.91 -11.83 -6.33
CA LYS A 349 -10.60 -12.44 -7.46
C LYS A 349 -10.84 -13.91 -7.17
N GLY A 350 -12.10 -14.32 -7.13
CA GLY A 350 -12.48 -15.72 -7.06
C GLY A 350 -11.78 -16.47 -5.93
N LYS A 351 -10.85 -17.39 -6.24
CA LYS A 351 -10.15 -18.21 -5.25
C LYS A 351 -9.23 -17.40 -4.30
N GLU A 352 -8.85 -16.17 -4.65
CA GLU A 352 -8.02 -15.33 -3.78
C GLU A 352 -8.73 -14.96 -2.47
N VAL A 353 -10.06 -15.05 -2.42
CA VAL A 353 -10.84 -14.91 -1.18
C VAL A 353 -10.41 -15.91 -0.10
N TYR A 354 -9.98 -17.13 -0.47
CA TYR A 354 -9.47 -18.10 0.50
C TYR A 354 -8.15 -17.62 1.13
N LYS A 355 -7.27 -17.07 0.31
CA LYS A 355 -6.02 -16.48 0.80
C LYS A 355 -6.29 -15.28 1.73
N LEU A 356 -7.26 -14.43 1.39
CA LEU A 356 -7.68 -13.34 2.27
C LEU A 356 -8.16 -13.87 3.64
N LYS A 357 -8.90 -14.99 3.65
CA LYS A 357 -9.31 -15.64 4.91
C LYS A 357 -8.13 -16.17 5.73
N ASP A 358 -7.07 -16.65 5.08
CA ASP A 358 -5.84 -17.05 5.77
C ASP A 358 -5.14 -15.84 6.39
N ILE A 359 -5.01 -14.74 5.65
CA ILE A 359 -4.53 -13.44 6.15
C ILE A 359 -5.36 -12.98 7.37
N MET A 360 -6.69 -13.02 7.29
CA MET A 360 -7.57 -12.65 8.42
C MET A 360 -7.32 -13.50 9.67
N ARG A 361 -7.09 -14.81 9.49
CA ARG A 361 -6.75 -15.72 10.60
C ARG A 361 -5.36 -15.42 11.18
N TYR A 362 -4.38 -15.19 10.32
CA TYR A 362 -3.02 -14.84 10.72
C TYR A 362 -2.97 -13.53 11.51
N CYS A 363 -3.60 -12.49 10.97
CA CYS A 363 -3.63 -11.14 11.56
C CYS A 363 -4.61 -11.03 12.73
N LYS A 364 -5.49 -12.02 12.96
CA LYS A 364 -6.60 -11.95 13.91
C LYS A 364 -7.46 -10.70 13.74
N THR A 365 -7.70 -10.30 12.50
CA THR A 365 -8.45 -9.10 12.14
C THR A 365 -9.65 -9.45 11.25
N LYS A 366 -10.61 -8.55 11.20
CA LYS A 366 -11.75 -8.64 10.30
C LYS A 366 -11.55 -7.67 9.15
N ILE A 367 -11.51 -8.19 7.93
CA ILE A 367 -11.52 -7.38 6.70
C ILE A 367 -12.94 -7.44 6.14
N VAL A 368 -13.58 -6.29 6.01
CA VAL A 368 -15.01 -6.19 5.68
C VAL A 368 -15.20 -6.18 4.16
N ALA A 369 -16.14 -7.01 3.67
CA ALA A 369 -16.56 -6.93 2.27
C ALA A 369 -17.35 -5.64 2.03
N MET A 370 -17.00 -4.88 1.00
CA MET A 370 -17.73 -3.67 0.61
C MET A 370 -18.22 -3.77 -0.83
N PRO A 371 -19.40 -3.20 -1.13
CA PRO A 371 -19.82 -3.02 -2.51
C PRO A 371 -18.91 -2.00 -3.19
N ILE A 372 -18.68 -2.20 -4.49
CA ILE A 372 -17.94 -1.23 -5.32
C ILE A 372 -18.81 0.02 -5.45
N PRO A 373 -18.29 1.23 -5.16
CA PRO A 373 -19.04 2.48 -5.37
C PRO A 373 -19.52 2.58 -6.82
N SER A 374 -20.76 2.98 -6.99
CA SER A 374 -21.30 3.24 -8.32
C SER A 374 -20.68 4.51 -8.92
N THR A 375 -20.84 4.70 -10.23
CA THR A 375 -20.46 5.96 -10.89
C THR A 375 -21.22 7.14 -10.32
N ASP A 376 -22.49 6.94 -9.95
CA ASP A 376 -23.34 7.96 -9.36
C ASP A 376 -22.86 8.37 -7.95
N ASP A 377 -22.46 7.40 -7.11
CA ASP A 377 -21.87 7.70 -5.79
C ASP A 377 -20.63 8.58 -5.92
N VAL A 378 -19.75 8.25 -6.88
CA VAL A 378 -18.53 9.02 -7.16
C VAL A 378 -18.87 10.43 -7.69
N ALA A 379 -19.84 10.52 -8.62
CA ALA A 379 -20.29 11.79 -9.18
C ALA A 379 -20.87 12.71 -8.10
N GLN A 380 -21.70 12.15 -7.20
CA GLN A 380 -22.29 12.88 -6.10
C GLN A 380 -21.22 13.45 -5.17
N ILE A 381 -20.26 12.61 -4.73
CA ILE A 381 -19.17 13.06 -3.84
C ILE A 381 -18.30 14.13 -4.48
N LYS A 382 -17.99 13.99 -5.79
CA LYS A 382 -17.26 15.04 -6.52
C LYS A 382 -18.05 16.34 -6.58
N ALA A 383 -19.36 16.26 -6.83
CA ALA A 383 -20.22 17.44 -6.85
C ALA A 383 -20.29 18.12 -5.47
N GLU A 384 -20.45 17.35 -4.39
CA GLU A 384 -20.47 17.89 -3.03
C GLU A 384 -19.17 18.63 -2.70
N LYS A 385 -18.01 18.09 -3.08
CA LYS A 385 -16.69 18.75 -2.86
C LYS A 385 -16.54 20.04 -3.66
N VAL A 386 -16.92 20.01 -4.93
CA VAL A 386 -16.89 21.22 -5.77
C VAL A 386 -17.80 22.30 -5.16
N MET A 387 -18.97 21.91 -4.67
CA MET A 387 -19.90 22.85 -4.02
C MET A 387 -19.35 23.40 -2.68
N GLU A 388 -18.66 22.56 -1.91
CA GLU A 388 -17.99 22.97 -0.66
C GLU A 388 -16.85 23.96 -0.95
N GLU A 389 -16.06 23.73 -2.01
CA GLU A 389 -15.00 24.63 -2.44
C GLU A 389 -15.56 25.96 -2.97
N ILE A 390 -16.62 25.90 -3.76
CA ILE A 390 -17.35 27.09 -4.22
C ILE A 390 -17.87 27.88 -3.02
N GLY A 391 -18.42 27.22 -2.00
CA GLY A 391 -18.86 27.87 -0.76
C GLY A 391 -17.73 28.65 -0.09
N ARG A 392 -16.54 28.05 0.05
CA ARG A 392 -15.37 28.75 0.61
C ARG A 392 -14.95 29.96 -0.22
N ILE A 393 -14.91 29.82 -1.54
CA ILE A 393 -14.58 30.94 -2.45
C ILE A 393 -15.59 32.10 -2.26
N ILE A 394 -16.89 31.79 -2.15
CA ILE A 394 -17.93 32.80 -1.94
C ILE A 394 -17.73 33.52 -0.59
N ASP A 395 -17.33 32.77 0.46
CA ASP A 395 -17.21 33.34 1.81
C ASP A 395 -15.90 34.13 2.00
N GLU A 396 -14.81 33.72 1.35
CA GLU A 396 -13.46 34.22 1.60
C GLU A 396 -12.94 35.22 0.54
N GLU A 397 -13.47 35.20 -0.69
CA GLU A 397 -12.95 35.99 -1.80
C GLU A 397 -13.89 37.12 -2.23
N ASN A 398 -13.31 38.20 -2.78
CA ASN A 398 -14.09 39.30 -3.38
C ASN A 398 -14.44 38.95 -4.83
N LEU A 399 -15.69 38.58 -5.06
CA LEU A 399 -16.19 38.15 -6.37
C LEU A 399 -16.75 39.29 -7.25
N LYS A 400 -16.62 40.56 -6.84
CA LYS A 400 -17.27 41.69 -7.54
C LYS A 400 -16.95 41.73 -9.03
N ASP A 401 -15.67 41.69 -9.40
CA ASP A 401 -15.24 41.77 -10.80
C ASP A 401 -15.73 40.58 -11.64
N THR A 402 -15.81 39.41 -11.02
CA THR A 402 -16.29 38.15 -11.65
C THR A 402 -17.83 38.24 -11.84
N ILE A 403 -18.55 38.79 -10.86
CA ILE A 403 -19.99 39.00 -10.95
C ILE A 403 -20.30 39.97 -12.11
N ASP A 404 -19.58 41.10 -12.23
CA ASP A 404 -19.76 42.07 -13.30
C ASP A 404 -19.60 41.43 -14.70
N ILE A 405 -18.66 40.49 -14.85
CA ILE A 405 -18.48 39.74 -16.12
C ILE A 405 -19.68 38.82 -16.39
N ILE A 406 -20.18 38.11 -15.37
CA ILE A 406 -21.35 37.23 -15.53
C ILE A 406 -22.60 38.02 -15.83
N GLU A 407 -22.85 39.16 -15.14
CA GLU A 407 -23.99 40.03 -15.38
C GLU A 407 -23.98 40.57 -16.81
N LYS A 408 -22.81 40.98 -17.32
CA LYS A 408 -22.68 41.41 -18.71
C LYS A 408 -23.07 40.30 -19.68
N GLN A 409 -22.60 39.05 -19.46
CA GLN A 409 -22.92 37.91 -20.31
C GLN A 409 -24.41 37.56 -20.30
N ILE A 410 -25.08 37.66 -19.13
CA ILE A 410 -26.52 37.44 -19.01
C ILE A 410 -27.31 38.51 -19.78
N ASN A 411 -26.86 39.75 -19.72
CA ASN A 411 -27.53 40.87 -20.45
C ASN A 411 -27.33 40.77 -21.98
N GLU A 412 -26.28 40.12 -22.45
CA GLU A 412 -25.96 39.99 -23.88
C GLU A 412 -26.44 38.64 -24.48
N SER A 413 -27.01 37.72 -23.68
CA SER A 413 -27.48 36.41 -24.11
C SER A 413 -28.80 36.01 -23.46
N ASP A 414 -29.41 34.91 -23.93
CA ASP A 414 -30.64 34.36 -23.34
C ASP A 414 -30.39 33.40 -22.17
N TYR A 415 -29.13 33.30 -21.67
CA TYR A 415 -28.77 32.41 -20.57
C TYR A 415 -29.10 33.04 -19.22
N THR A 416 -29.58 32.22 -18.30
CA THR A 416 -29.76 32.59 -16.91
C THR A 416 -28.49 32.38 -16.08
N ALA A 417 -28.38 33.01 -14.91
CA ALA A 417 -27.30 32.72 -13.95
C ALA A 417 -27.23 31.25 -13.58
N MET A 418 -28.39 30.56 -13.52
CA MET A 418 -28.48 29.13 -13.24
C MET A 418 -27.87 28.28 -14.38
N ASP A 419 -28.11 28.66 -15.63
CA ASP A 419 -27.52 27.95 -16.77
C ASP A 419 -26.00 28.09 -16.79
N ILE A 420 -25.48 29.25 -16.48
CA ILE A 420 -24.04 29.50 -16.37
C ILE A 420 -23.45 28.73 -15.21
N ALA A 421 -24.10 28.73 -14.03
CA ALA A 421 -23.65 27.99 -12.86
C ALA A 421 -23.65 26.47 -13.14
N ALA A 422 -24.69 25.94 -13.78
CA ALA A 422 -24.79 24.54 -14.16
C ALA A 422 -23.69 24.13 -15.17
N ALA A 423 -23.39 25.03 -16.14
CA ALA A 423 -22.31 24.79 -17.10
C ALA A 423 -20.92 24.79 -16.43
N PHE A 424 -20.66 25.71 -15.50
CA PHE A 424 -19.41 25.69 -14.70
C PHE A 424 -19.29 24.47 -13.82
N LEU A 425 -20.37 24.06 -13.15
CA LEU A 425 -20.36 22.83 -12.36
C LEU A 425 -20.08 21.61 -13.25
N LYS A 426 -20.73 21.50 -14.40
CA LYS A 426 -20.48 20.42 -15.37
C LYS A 426 -19.03 20.44 -15.87
N GLN A 427 -18.45 21.61 -16.12
CA GLN A 427 -17.05 21.77 -16.51
C GLN A 427 -16.09 21.34 -15.37
N ALA A 428 -16.37 21.74 -14.12
CA ALA A 428 -15.58 21.40 -12.95
C ALA A 428 -15.61 19.89 -12.63
N LEU A 429 -16.75 19.24 -12.85
CA LEU A 429 -16.92 17.79 -12.69
C LEU A 429 -16.23 16.97 -13.80
N GLY A 430 -15.83 17.60 -14.91
CA GLY A 430 -15.23 16.94 -16.07
C GLY A 430 -16.25 16.10 -16.85
N GLN A 431 -15.76 15.03 -17.53
CA GLN A 431 -16.63 14.10 -18.30
C GLN A 431 -17.39 13.11 -17.39
N ILE A 432 -17.87 13.54 -16.24
CA ILE A 432 -18.81 12.73 -15.47
C ILE A 432 -20.16 12.88 -16.15
N ASN A 433 -20.63 11.81 -16.80
CA ASN A 433 -21.99 11.77 -17.31
C ASN A 433 -22.94 11.80 -16.11
N LEU A 434 -23.50 12.99 -15.82
CA LEU A 434 -24.63 13.16 -14.90
C LEU A 434 -25.96 12.76 -15.57
N ASP A 435 -25.90 12.34 -16.84
CA ASP A 435 -27.05 11.80 -17.51
C ASP A 435 -27.41 10.47 -16.83
N ASN A 436 -28.55 10.48 -16.17
CA ASN A 436 -29.24 9.35 -15.55
C ASN A 436 -29.69 8.32 -16.60
N ASP A 437 -28.80 7.89 -17.47
CA ASP A 437 -28.94 6.60 -18.11
C ASP A 437 -28.25 5.59 -17.16
N ARG A 438 -29.08 4.89 -16.41
CA ARG A 438 -28.71 3.63 -15.79
C ARG A 438 -28.22 2.69 -16.88
N ASP A 439 -26.99 2.91 -17.30
CA ASP A 439 -26.32 1.96 -18.16
C ASP A 439 -25.82 0.79 -17.27
N ASP A 440 -26.79 -0.02 -16.82
CA ASP A 440 -26.60 -1.44 -16.69
C ASP A 440 -26.36 -1.92 -18.15
N SER A 441 -25.21 -1.56 -18.73
CA SER A 441 -24.82 -2.05 -20.05
C SER A 441 -24.56 -3.54 -19.91
N PHE A 442 -25.63 -4.30 -20.11
CA PHE A 442 -25.49 -5.71 -20.41
C PHE A 442 -24.63 -5.79 -21.67
N ASP A 443 -23.45 -6.40 -21.54
CA ASP A 443 -22.53 -6.62 -22.65
C ASP A 443 -23.16 -7.65 -23.59
N PHE A 444 -23.75 -7.15 -24.67
CA PHE A 444 -24.37 -7.98 -25.72
C PHE A 444 -23.39 -8.28 -26.86
N ASP A 445 -22.14 -7.84 -26.80
CA ASP A 445 -21.22 -7.88 -27.94
C ASP A 445 -20.63 -9.28 -28.21
N ASN A 446 -20.80 -10.25 -27.29
CA ASN A 446 -20.24 -11.61 -27.45
C ASN A 446 -21.15 -12.70 -26.89
N THR A 447 -22.45 -12.65 -27.22
CA THR A 447 -23.42 -13.64 -26.74
C THR A 447 -23.51 -14.90 -27.60
N GLY A 448 -22.86 -14.93 -28.76
CA GLY A 448 -22.89 -16.06 -29.70
C GLY A 448 -24.24 -16.25 -30.40
N ALA A 449 -25.03 -15.18 -30.50
CA ALA A 449 -26.31 -15.18 -31.26
C ALA A 449 -26.09 -14.87 -32.74
N GLU A 450 -27.15 -15.05 -33.53
CA GLU A 450 -27.19 -14.60 -34.93
C GLU A 450 -27.07 -13.08 -35.06
N GLU A 451 -26.67 -12.58 -36.23
CA GLU A 451 -26.47 -11.14 -36.47
C GLU A 451 -27.76 -10.36 -36.20
N GLY A 452 -27.68 -9.33 -35.35
CA GLY A 452 -28.81 -8.52 -34.88
C GLY A 452 -29.61 -9.12 -33.70
N MET A 453 -29.24 -10.28 -33.21
CA MET A 453 -29.84 -10.93 -32.03
C MET A 453 -28.89 -10.91 -30.83
N VAL A 454 -29.44 -11.12 -29.64
CA VAL A 454 -28.69 -11.40 -28.42
C VAL A 454 -29.16 -12.71 -27.80
N ARG A 455 -28.22 -13.50 -27.32
CA ARG A 455 -28.49 -14.79 -26.69
C ARG A 455 -28.50 -14.64 -25.18
N LEU A 456 -29.60 -15.05 -24.56
CA LEU A 456 -29.82 -14.93 -23.13
C LEU A 456 -29.87 -16.32 -22.50
N PHE A 457 -29.23 -16.47 -21.36
CA PHE A 457 -29.22 -17.67 -20.54
C PHE A 457 -30.35 -17.61 -19.51
N ILE A 458 -31.08 -18.72 -19.32
CA ILE A 458 -32.11 -18.88 -18.28
C ILE A 458 -31.76 -20.13 -17.46
N ASN A 459 -31.77 -20.02 -16.13
CA ASN A 459 -31.44 -21.11 -15.20
C ASN A 459 -32.52 -22.19 -15.03
N ILE A 460 -33.35 -22.47 -16.07
CA ILE A 460 -34.40 -23.47 -16.07
C ILE A 460 -34.33 -24.31 -17.34
N GLY A 461 -34.59 -25.63 -17.24
CA GLY A 461 -34.43 -26.55 -18.36
C GLY A 461 -35.40 -27.73 -18.38
N LYS A 462 -35.12 -28.77 -19.19
CA LYS A 462 -35.99 -29.95 -19.38
C LYS A 462 -36.33 -30.67 -18.09
N LYS A 463 -35.38 -30.73 -17.11
CA LYS A 463 -35.60 -31.36 -15.79
C LYS A 463 -36.67 -30.66 -14.96
N ASP A 464 -36.91 -29.38 -15.23
CA ASP A 464 -37.93 -28.58 -14.58
C ASP A 464 -39.31 -28.70 -15.20
N ARG A 465 -39.46 -29.64 -16.15
CA ARG A 465 -40.72 -29.91 -16.90
C ARG A 465 -41.22 -28.70 -17.71
N VAL A 466 -40.30 -27.84 -18.14
CA VAL A 466 -40.57 -26.67 -18.98
C VAL A 466 -40.43 -27.08 -20.47
N LYS A 467 -41.27 -26.53 -21.33
CA LYS A 467 -41.25 -26.70 -22.79
C LYS A 467 -40.84 -25.38 -23.46
N PRO A 468 -40.35 -25.40 -24.72
CA PRO A 468 -40.02 -24.18 -25.45
C PRO A 468 -41.15 -23.14 -25.49
N GLY A 469 -42.41 -23.59 -25.61
CA GLY A 469 -43.56 -22.70 -25.56
C GLY A 469 -43.78 -22.00 -24.20
N ASP A 470 -43.35 -22.60 -23.09
CA ASP A 470 -43.43 -21.97 -21.77
C ASP A 470 -42.39 -20.84 -21.64
N ILE A 471 -41.18 -20.99 -22.22
CA ILE A 471 -40.15 -19.96 -22.31
C ILE A 471 -40.60 -18.82 -23.21
N LEU A 472 -41.09 -19.15 -24.42
CA LEU A 472 -41.64 -18.17 -25.35
C LEU A 472 -42.75 -17.33 -24.72
N GLY A 473 -43.69 -18.02 -24.06
CA GLY A 473 -44.83 -17.36 -23.42
C GLY A 473 -44.40 -16.43 -22.26
N ALA A 474 -43.42 -16.85 -21.48
CA ALA A 474 -42.90 -16.01 -20.38
C ALA A 474 -42.13 -14.79 -20.92
N VAL A 475 -41.20 -15.00 -21.85
CA VAL A 475 -40.41 -13.91 -22.44
C VAL A 475 -41.31 -12.90 -23.14
N ALA A 476 -42.21 -13.33 -23.99
CA ALA A 476 -43.14 -12.44 -24.68
C ALA A 476 -44.18 -11.79 -23.75
N GLY A 477 -44.66 -12.55 -22.76
CA GLY A 477 -45.71 -12.09 -21.86
C GLY A 477 -45.21 -11.06 -20.81
N GLU A 478 -44.03 -11.27 -20.27
CA GLU A 478 -43.47 -10.37 -19.24
C GLU A 478 -42.84 -9.11 -19.86
N SER A 479 -42.18 -9.23 -21.05
CA SER A 479 -41.54 -8.09 -21.72
C SER A 479 -42.46 -7.28 -22.64
N GLY A 480 -43.65 -7.82 -22.98
CA GLY A 480 -44.53 -7.21 -23.99
C GLY A 480 -44.03 -7.34 -25.43
N MET A 481 -42.91 -7.99 -25.67
CA MET A 481 -42.33 -8.20 -27.01
C MET A 481 -43.21 -9.17 -27.83
N PRO A 482 -43.42 -8.92 -29.14
CA PRO A 482 -44.13 -9.88 -30.00
C PRO A 482 -43.43 -11.23 -30.03
N GLY A 483 -44.10 -12.31 -29.65
CA GLY A 483 -43.52 -13.64 -29.53
C GLY A 483 -42.92 -14.19 -30.87
N LYS A 484 -43.35 -13.68 -31.99
CA LYS A 484 -42.77 -14.00 -33.32
C LYS A 484 -41.35 -13.47 -33.55
N LEU A 485 -40.90 -12.54 -32.70
CA LEU A 485 -39.55 -11.96 -32.75
C LEU A 485 -38.56 -12.76 -31.86
N VAL A 486 -39.03 -13.69 -31.06
CA VAL A 486 -38.16 -14.62 -30.32
C VAL A 486 -37.51 -15.58 -31.29
N GLY A 487 -36.20 -15.61 -31.31
CA GLY A 487 -35.39 -16.47 -32.15
C GLY A 487 -35.25 -17.91 -31.62
N ALA A 488 -34.08 -18.48 -31.74
CA ALA A 488 -33.80 -19.84 -31.30
C ALA A 488 -33.98 -20.02 -29.77
N ILE A 489 -34.61 -21.16 -29.40
CA ILE A 489 -34.74 -21.56 -27.99
C ILE A 489 -34.07 -22.92 -27.82
N ASP A 490 -32.84 -22.91 -27.30
CA ASP A 490 -32.04 -24.12 -27.11
C ASP A 490 -32.18 -24.61 -25.67
N MET A 491 -32.95 -25.68 -25.47
CA MET A 491 -33.20 -26.24 -24.14
C MET A 491 -32.25 -27.37 -23.79
N TYR A 492 -31.57 -27.22 -22.67
CA TYR A 492 -30.74 -28.24 -22.04
C TYR A 492 -31.42 -28.81 -20.77
N ASP A 493 -30.77 -29.72 -20.10
CA ASP A 493 -31.32 -30.41 -18.93
C ASP A 493 -31.66 -29.45 -17.78
N LYS A 494 -30.78 -28.49 -17.49
CA LYS A 494 -30.85 -27.61 -16.34
C LYS A 494 -30.97 -26.12 -16.70
N TYR A 495 -30.82 -25.77 -17.96
CA TYR A 495 -30.83 -24.38 -18.43
C TYR A 495 -31.32 -24.27 -19.87
N THR A 496 -31.66 -23.07 -20.28
CA THR A 496 -32.12 -22.75 -21.63
C THR A 496 -31.43 -21.51 -22.14
N PHE A 497 -31.10 -21.50 -23.42
CA PHE A 497 -30.77 -20.27 -24.13
C PHE A 497 -31.97 -19.83 -24.98
N VAL A 498 -32.22 -18.53 -25.02
CA VAL A 498 -33.22 -17.90 -25.87
C VAL A 498 -32.58 -16.71 -26.59
N GLU A 499 -32.87 -16.58 -27.90
CA GLU A 499 -32.43 -15.44 -28.68
C GLU A 499 -33.55 -14.43 -28.85
N VAL A 500 -33.23 -13.16 -28.66
CA VAL A 500 -34.15 -12.04 -28.86
C VAL A 500 -33.46 -10.93 -29.64
N PRO A 501 -34.19 -10.08 -30.40
CA PRO A 501 -33.56 -8.96 -31.09
C PRO A 501 -32.80 -8.06 -30.12
N ARG A 502 -31.62 -7.56 -30.52
CA ARG A 502 -30.71 -6.76 -29.68
C ARG A 502 -31.42 -5.53 -29.07
N GLU A 503 -32.33 -4.95 -29.81
CA GLU A 503 -33.12 -3.79 -29.35
C GLU A 503 -34.04 -4.13 -28.16
N TYR A 504 -34.51 -5.37 -28.01
CA TYR A 504 -35.33 -5.84 -26.89
C TYR A 504 -34.52 -6.51 -25.76
N GLY A 505 -33.23 -6.76 -25.95
CA GLY A 505 -32.42 -7.52 -25.01
C GLY A 505 -32.44 -6.98 -23.59
N LYS A 506 -32.32 -5.67 -23.42
CA LYS A 506 -32.35 -4.99 -22.11
C LYS A 506 -33.75 -5.07 -21.48
N GLU A 507 -34.77 -4.78 -22.23
CA GLU A 507 -36.17 -4.78 -21.78
C GLU A 507 -36.61 -6.17 -21.33
N VAL A 508 -36.22 -7.20 -22.08
CA VAL A 508 -36.47 -8.61 -21.71
C VAL A 508 -35.74 -8.99 -20.42
N LEU A 509 -34.49 -8.62 -20.24
CA LEU A 509 -33.74 -8.91 -19.00
C LEU A 509 -34.35 -8.25 -17.79
N GLU A 510 -34.78 -7.00 -17.89
CA GLU A 510 -35.44 -6.28 -16.82
C GLU A 510 -36.79 -6.87 -16.45
N ALA A 511 -37.63 -7.18 -17.43
CA ALA A 511 -38.94 -7.78 -17.23
C ALA A 511 -38.85 -9.18 -16.59
N MET A 512 -37.79 -9.93 -16.92
CA MET A 512 -37.59 -11.28 -16.42
C MET A 512 -36.91 -11.36 -15.04
N LYS A 513 -36.43 -10.27 -14.45
CA LYS A 513 -35.75 -10.26 -13.12
C LYS A 513 -36.56 -10.88 -11.99
N ASN A 514 -37.90 -10.78 -12.02
CA ASN A 514 -38.79 -11.32 -11.01
C ASN A 514 -39.82 -12.33 -11.58
N ALA A 515 -39.63 -12.75 -12.81
CA ALA A 515 -40.54 -13.62 -13.50
C ALA A 515 -40.55 -15.04 -12.92
N LYS A 516 -41.69 -15.73 -13.11
CA LYS A 516 -41.83 -17.13 -12.73
C LYS A 516 -42.29 -17.95 -13.94
N ILE A 517 -41.57 -19.01 -14.22
CA ILE A 517 -41.98 -19.97 -15.24
C ILE A 517 -42.47 -21.23 -14.53
N LYS A 518 -43.75 -21.57 -14.73
CA LYS A 518 -44.42 -22.68 -14.03
C LYS A 518 -44.28 -22.64 -12.48
N GLY A 519 -44.35 -21.43 -11.93
CA GLY A 519 -44.25 -21.21 -10.49
C GLY A 519 -42.85 -21.22 -9.90
N ARG A 520 -41.78 -21.40 -10.73
CA ARG A 520 -40.38 -21.29 -10.31
C ARG A 520 -39.80 -19.93 -10.68
N SER A 521 -39.14 -19.31 -9.76
CA SER A 521 -38.39 -18.09 -10.04
C SER A 521 -37.24 -18.39 -10.99
N VAL A 522 -37.07 -17.57 -12.01
CA VAL A 522 -36.01 -17.70 -13.02
C VAL A 522 -35.02 -16.55 -12.88
N ASN A 523 -33.77 -16.83 -13.21
CA ASN A 523 -32.73 -15.83 -13.40
C ASN A 523 -32.32 -15.83 -14.85
N MET A 524 -32.28 -14.64 -15.47
CA MET A 524 -31.90 -14.45 -16.86
C MET A 524 -30.70 -13.52 -16.94
N GLU A 525 -29.72 -13.87 -17.74
CA GLU A 525 -28.50 -13.10 -17.96
C GLU A 525 -28.01 -13.24 -19.40
N PRO A 526 -27.20 -12.28 -19.93
CA PRO A 526 -26.59 -12.45 -21.24
C PRO A 526 -25.71 -13.71 -21.30
N ALA A 527 -25.80 -14.48 -22.36
CA ALA A 527 -24.96 -15.65 -22.55
C ALA A 527 -23.50 -15.21 -22.81
N ILE A 528 -22.56 -15.94 -22.23
CA ILE A 528 -21.12 -15.71 -22.46
C ILE A 528 -20.63 -16.83 -23.37
N GLN A 529 -20.17 -16.48 -24.59
CA GLN A 529 -19.46 -17.42 -25.44
C GLN A 529 -18.13 -17.80 -24.77
N LYS A 530 -17.91 -19.12 -24.54
CA LYS A 530 -16.67 -19.63 -23.98
C LYS A 530 -15.58 -19.76 -25.02
#